data_a892341318f7cdf22821e0207e349ec1
#
_entry.id   a892341318f7cdf22821e0207e349ec1
#
_cell.length_a   1.000
_cell.length_b   1.000
_cell.length_c   1.000
_cell.angle_alpha   90.00
_cell.angle_beta   90.00
_cell.angle_gamma   90.00
#
_symmetry.space_group_name_H-M   'P 1'
#
loop_
_entity.id
_entity.type
_entity.pdbx_description
1 polymer ?
#
loop_
_entity_poly.entity_id
_entity_poly.type
_entity_poly.pdbx_seq_one_letter_code
_entity_poly.pdbx_strand_id
1 'polypeptide(L)' 'MLVDSKNRTLKVGQRVCVQLDIPSENGMLYKNSIVKLDQFNDKTNKIRVTDSLGKVWWVEPNHVSCSFL' A
#
# COMPACT_ATOMS: atom_id res chain seq x y z
N MET A 1 8.17 -13.47 -3.23
CA MET A 1 6.80 -13.48 -2.68
C MET A 1 6.44 -12.09 -2.18
N LEU A 2 5.25 -11.61 -2.50
CA LEU A 2 4.78 -10.29 -2.08
C LEU A 2 4.13 -10.41 -0.70
N VAL A 3 4.72 -9.72 0.28
CA VAL A 3 4.21 -9.75 1.67
C VAL A 3 4.16 -8.33 2.23
N ASP A 4 3.30 -8.15 3.22
CA ASP A 4 3.11 -6.87 3.89
C ASP A 4 4.13 -6.67 5.04
N SER A 5 3.93 -5.61 5.83
CA SER A 5 4.80 -5.28 6.97
C SER A 5 4.85 -6.36 8.04
N LYS A 6 3.84 -7.24 8.08
CA LYS A 6 3.74 -8.32 9.06
C LYS A 6 4.00 -9.69 8.43
N ASN A 7 4.64 -9.71 7.27
CA ASN A 7 5.02 -10.92 6.55
C ASN A 7 3.82 -11.79 6.11
N ARG A 8 2.67 -11.15 5.85
CA ARG A 8 1.49 -11.82 5.32
C ARG A 8 1.43 -11.63 3.81
N THR A 9 0.93 -12.62 3.10
CA THR A 9 0.80 -12.56 1.64
C THR A 9 -0.16 -11.46 1.21
N LEU A 10 0.28 -10.62 0.27
CA LEU A 10 -0.55 -9.58 -0.35
C LEU A 10 -1.07 -10.08 -1.69
N LYS A 11 -2.29 -9.67 -2.03
CA LYS A 11 -2.93 -10.00 -3.31
C LYS A 11 -3.49 -8.75 -3.95
N VAL A 12 -3.37 -8.66 -5.28
CA VAL A 12 -3.96 -7.57 -6.06
C VAL A 12 -5.48 -7.61 -5.88
N GLY A 13 -6.07 -6.43 -5.69
CA GLY A 13 -7.50 -6.30 -5.41
C GLY A 13 -7.85 -6.25 -3.93
N GLN A 14 -6.88 -6.54 -3.08
CA GLN A 14 -7.06 -6.53 -1.62
C GLN A 14 -6.98 -5.10 -1.08
N ARG A 15 -7.75 -4.82 -0.04
CA ARG A 15 -7.60 -3.58 0.72
C ARG A 15 -6.52 -3.76 1.77
N VAL A 16 -5.72 -2.72 1.96
CA VAL A 16 -4.62 -2.74 2.93
C VAL A 16 -4.63 -1.44 3.73
N CYS A 17 -4.03 -1.50 4.91
CA CYS A 17 -3.92 -0.34 5.80
C CYS A 17 -2.49 0.18 5.77
N VAL A 18 -2.34 1.48 5.55
CA VAL A 18 -1.03 2.15 5.58
C VAL A 18 -0.52 2.21 7.01
N GLN A 19 0.74 1.84 7.22
CA GLN A 19 1.32 1.70 8.56
C GLN A 19 2.16 2.90 8.99
N LEU A 20 2.45 3.82 8.09
CA LEU A 20 3.23 5.03 8.39
C LEU A 20 2.87 6.12 7.40
N ASP A 21 3.23 7.36 7.74
CA ASP A 21 3.02 8.49 6.83
C ASP A 21 4.02 8.41 5.68
N ILE A 22 3.52 8.48 4.44
CA ILE A 22 4.35 8.35 3.24
C ILE A 22 4.28 9.66 2.45
N PRO A 23 5.35 10.45 2.46
CA PRO A 23 5.37 11.71 1.69
C PRO A 23 5.56 11.46 0.20
N SER A 24 5.01 12.35 -0.61
CA SER A 24 5.24 12.36 -2.05
C SER A 24 5.17 13.78 -2.57
N GLU A 25 5.48 13.97 -3.86
CA GLU A 25 5.42 15.29 -4.50
C GLU A 25 4.01 15.87 -4.48
N ASN A 26 3.00 15.01 -4.47
CA ASN A 26 1.59 15.41 -4.58
C ASN A 26 0.85 15.36 -3.24
N GLY A 27 1.59 15.29 -2.14
CA GLY A 27 0.99 15.26 -0.81
C GLY A 27 1.49 14.10 0.01
N MET A 28 0.73 13.73 1.03
CA MET A 28 1.13 12.68 1.96
C MET A 28 0.02 11.63 2.08
N LEU A 29 0.43 10.36 2.04
CA LEU A 29 -0.45 9.25 2.35
C LEU A 29 -0.30 8.94 3.84
N TYR A 30 -1.36 9.19 4.60
CA TYR A 30 -1.27 9.14 6.05
C TYR A 30 -1.41 7.74 6.60
N LYS A 31 -0.75 7.51 7.73
CA LYS A 31 -0.90 6.30 8.53
C LYS A 31 -2.38 6.02 8.80
N ASN A 32 -2.74 4.75 8.79
CA ASN A 32 -4.11 4.24 9.00
C ASN A 32 -5.07 4.49 7.84
N SER A 33 -4.58 5.02 6.71
CA SER A 33 -5.40 5.11 5.51
C SER A 33 -5.66 3.71 4.94
N ILE A 34 -6.89 3.48 4.49
CA ILE A 34 -7.26 2.23 3.84
C ILE A 34 -7.19 2.46 2.34
N VAL A 35 -6.39 1.66 1.66
CA VAL A 35 -6.16 1.77 0.22
C VAL A 35 -6.32 0.42 -0.43
N LYS A 36 -6.59 0.43 -1.74
CA LYS A 36 -6.73 -0.79 -2.52
C LYS A 36 -5.43 -1.08 -3.25
N LEU A 37 -4.95 -2.31 -3.14
CA LEU A 37 -3.76 -2.76 -3.86
C LEU A 37 -4.15 -3.07 -5.31
N ASP A 38 -3.67 -2.25 -6.25
CA ASP A 38 -4.02 -2.37 -7.66
C ASP A 38 -3.02 -3.20 -8.45
N GLN A 39 -1.74 -3.06 -8.14
CA GLN A 39 -0.69 -3.63 -8.97
C GLN A 39 0.59 -3.80 -8.17
N PHE A 40 1.38 -4.80 -8.55
CA PHE A 40 2.71 -5.01 -8.00
C PHE A 40 3.74 -4.91 -9.12
N ASN A 41 4.79 -4.10 -8.91
CA ASN A 41 5.91 -4.01 -9.82
C ASN A 41 7.10 -4.76 -9.21
N ASP A 42 7.38 -5.94 -9.72
CA ASP A 42 8.42 -6.80 -9.18
C ASP A 42 9.83 -6.31 -9.49
N LYS A 43 9.99 -5.44 -10.48
CA LYS A 43 11.30 -4.86 -10.81
C LYS A 43 11.74 -3.84 -9.77
N THR A 44 10.82 -3.05 -9.26
CA THR A 44 11.11 -2.01 -8.26
C THR A 44 10.74 -2.46 -6.85
N ASN A 45 10.08 -3.61 -6.73
CA ASN A 45 9.54 -4.13 -5.47
C ASN A 45 8.58 -3.14 -4.80
N LYS A 46 7.77 -2.45 -5.62
CA LYS A 46 6.78 -1.50 -5.13
C LYS A 46 5.38 -1.91 -5.55
N ILE A 47 4.40 -1.44 -4.79
CA ILE A 47 3.00 -1.69 -5.09
C ILE A 47 2.31 -0.38 -5.41
N ARG A 48 1.34 -0.45 -6.32
CA ARG A 48 0.47 0.69 -6.62
C ARG A 48 -0.81 0.52 -5.81
N VAL A 49 -1.15 1.55 -5.06
CA VAL A 49 -2.37 1.58 -4.26
C VAL A 49 -3.20 2.79 -4.62
N THR A 50 -4.52 2.68 -4.48
CA THR A 50 -5.45 3.77 -4.73
C THR A 50 -6.20 4.07 -3.44
N ASP A 51 -6.24 5.35 -3.06
CA ASP A 51 -6.96 5.77 -1.86
C ASP A 51 -8.45 5.98 -2.14
N SER A 52 -9.20 6.39 -1.12
CA SER A 52 -10.64 6.59 -1.22
C SER A 52 -11.03 7.74 -2.16
N LEU A 53 -10.09 8.62 -2.47
CA LEU A 53 -10.30 9.75 -3.37
C LEU A 53 -9.90 9.44 -4.81
N GLY A 54 -9.48 8.20 -5.08
CA GLY A 54 -9.05 7.80 -6.41
C GLY A 54 -7.62 8.16 -6.75
N LYS A 55 -6.85 8.66 -5.79
CA LYS A 55 -5.46 9.03 -6.01
C LYS A 55 -4.57 7.79 -5.93
N VAL A 56 -3.61 7.69 -6.85
CA VAL A 56 -2.69 6.56 -6.96
C VAL A 56 -1.38 6.87 -6.24
N TRP A 57 -0.87 5.89 -5.52
CA TRP A 57 0.39 6.00 -4.80
C TRP A 57 1.24 4.77 -5.08
N TRP A 58 2.56 4.97 -5.21
CA TRP A 58 3.53 3.88 -5.28
C TRP A 58 4.25 3.79 -3.95
N VAL A 59 4.09 2.66 -3.27
CA VAL A 59 4.65 2.46 -1.94
C VAL A 59 5.33 1.09 -1.86
N GLU A 60 6.13 0.88 -0.83
CA GLU A 60 6.76 -0.42 -0.61
C GLU A 60 5.78 -1.36 0.11
N PRO A 61 5.86 -2.67 -0.15
CA PRO A 61 4.96 -3.63 0.51
C PRO A 61 5.03 -3.60 2.03
N ASN A 62 6.18 -3.29 2.60
CA ASN A 62 6.35 -3.22 4.05
C ASN A 62 5.78 -1.96 4.68
N HIS A 63 5.25 -1.03 3.86
CA HIS A 63 4.57 0.17 4.37
C HIS A 63 3.10 -0.07 4.66
N VAL A 64 2.57 -1.24 4.32
CA VAL A 64 1.14 -1.55 4.47
C VAL A 64 0.95 -2.86 5.21
N SER A 65 -0.27 -3.06 5.70
CA SER A 65 -0.69 -4.32 6.33
C SER A 65 -2.04 -4.74 5.80
N CYS A 66 -2.24 -6.01 5.55
CA CYS A 66 -3.52 -6.54 5.10
C CYS A 66 -4.53 -6.72 6.23
N SER A 67 -4.14 -6.46 7.47
CA SER A 67 -5.02 -6.54 8.63
C SER A 67 -5.59 -5.17 8.96
N PHE A 68 -6.91 -5.08 9.15
CA PHE A 68 -7.60 -3.85 9.49
C PHE A 68 -8.03 -3.79 10.95
N LEU A 69 -7.84 -4.86 11.66
CA LEU A 69 -8.32 -4.94 13.04
C LEU A 69 -7.19 -4.98 14.02
#